data_9587329001652ad285d1a3e7b21c9de8
#
_entry.id   9587329001652ad285d1a3e7b21c9de8
#
_cell.length_a   1.000
_cell.length_b   1.000
_cell.length_c   1.000
_cell.angle_alpha   90.00
_cell.angle_beta   90.00
_cell.angle_gamma   90.00
#
_symmetry.space_group_name_H-M   'P 1'
#
loop_
_entity.id
_entity.type
_entity.pdbx_description
1 polymer ?
#
loop_
_entity_poly.entity_id
_entity_poly.type
_entity_poly.pdbx_seq_one_letter_code
_entity_poly.pdbx_strand_id
1 'polypeptide(L)'
;MAFKRHSQGISMQVSPTHAAILLSAIAALVSSYSLAEPDPFDPGFSGTISINIGFGQSQSQNNTHEDNEITADLTNQGKKLSQASPFFLGRLQYSFGDTLLFLGNSEEQIAEAQFQAELGVAHRFNNAMILTAALFGNVPSMEEVWRDPYLTGQKRQTTEQTVGGVRFAMDITSPLPISLKYAVASSEVEYDDIGLSQGLTTEARSQLKRASDYQRFGAEISFPLSQSFVLSPAFYYTLRDADGDAKSNQLLTAQMSFLVAQGRHSVITTLRNSSASFDADNPVFSRKQDYESFGLFSVYSYTDLWGWRNTQLNIMAGYQESDSDIDFYDSEEAFLSTGISYSF
;
A
#
# COMPACT_ATOMS: atom_id res chain seq x y z
N MET A 1 -19.24 10.37 -39.40
CA MET A 1 -19.24 9.06 -38.73
C MET A 1 -17.94 8.95 -37.95
N ALA A 2 -17.90 9.37 -36.68
CA ALA A 2 -16.70 9.43 -35.86
C ALA A 2 -16.73 8.28 -34.87
N PHE A 3 -15.78 7.38 -35.03
CA PHE A 3 -15.56 6.27 -34.08
C PHE A 3 -14.98 6.82 -32.78
N LYS A 4 -15.79 6.89 -31.74
CA LYS A 4 -15.35 7.10 -30.37
C LYS A 4 -14.74 5.78 -29.86
N ARG A 5 -13.41 5.70 -29.79
CA ARG A 5 -12.71 4.62 -29.09
C ARG A 5 -12.93 4.83 -27.61
N HIS A 6 -13.71 3.96 -26.98
CA HIS A 6 -13.69 3.78 -25.53
C HIS A 6 -12.40 3.02 -25.20
N SER A 7 -11.43 3.71 -24.63
CA SER A 7 -10.37 3.06 -23.89
C SER A 7 -10.89 2.84 -22.47
N GLN A 8 -11.36 1.63 -22.19
CA GLN A 8 -11.57 1.21 -20.80
C GLN A 8 -10.20 1.03 -20.16
N GLY A 9 -9.74 2.04 -19.45
CA GLY A 9 -8.63 1.94 -18.52
C GLY A 9 -9.09 1.15 -17.31
N ILE A 10 -8.52 -0.01 -17.12
CA ILE A 10 -8.76 -0.87 -15.95
C ILE A 10 -7.88 -0.30 -14.83
N SER A 11 -8.46 0.50 -13.93
CA SER A 11 -7.78 0.96 -12.73
C SER A 11 -8.10 0.02 -11.57
N MET A 12 -7.08 -0.63 -11.02
CA MET A 12 -7.17 -1.21 -9.68
C MET A 12 -7.17 -0.04 -8.69
N GLN A 13 -8.31 0.28 -8.13
CA GLN A 13 -8.39 1.26 -7.05
C GLN A 13 -8.17 0.55 -5.72
N VAL A 14 -6.98 0.71 -5.19
CA VAL A 14 -6.73 0.52 -3.76
C VAL A 14 -7.07 1.84 -3.08
N SER A 15 -7.98 1.81 -2.11
CA SER A 15 -8.43 2.99 -1.37
C SER A 15 -7.23 3.75 -0.77
N PRO A 16 -7.12 5.08 -0.96
CA PRO A 16 -5.93 5.86 -0.60
C PRO A 16 -5.81 6.18 0.90
N THR A 17 -6.51 5.50 1.77
CA THR A 17 -6.51 5.83 3.20
C THR A 17 -5.35 5.28 4.01
N HIS A 18 -4.44 4.49 3.41
CA HIS A 18 -3.32 3.90 4.18
C HIS A 18 -2.01 3.95 3.39
N ALA A 19 -1.35 5.11 3.37
CA ALA A 19 0.06 5.21 3.00
C ALA A 19 0.87 4.37 4.00
N ALA A 20 1.35 3.23 3.56
CA ALA A 20 2.09 2.32 4.41
C ALA A 20 3.48 2.04 3.85
N ILE A 21 4.39 1.79 4.68
CA ILE A 21 5.78 1.48 4.43
C ILE A 21 6.09 0.21 5.20
N LEU A 22 6.71 -0.81 4.58
CA LEU A 22 7.55 -1.79 5.28
C LEU A 22 7.81 -3.15 4.67
N LEU A 23 9.10 -3.52 4.58
CA LEU A 23 9.70 -4.86 4.81
C LEU A 23 11.07 -5.07 4.13
N SER A 24 12.06 -4.22 4.37
CA SER A 24 13.44 -4.45 3.87
C SER A 24 14.18 -5.56 4.62
N ALA A 25 13.83 -5.84 5.87
CA ALA A 25 14.52 -6.86 6.67
C ALA A 25 14.10 -8.30 6.34
N ILE A 26 12.86 -8.53 5.90
CA ILE A 26 12.39 -9.89 5.54
C ILE A 26 12.95 -10.31 4.18
N ALA A 27 13.03 -9.40 3.20
CA ALA A 27 13.63 -9.70 1.90
C ALA A 27 15.10 -10.12 2.04
N ALA A 28 15.89 -9.43 2.87
CA ALA A 28 17.27 -9.80 3.15
C ALA A 28 17.43 -11.15 3.84
N LEU A 29 16.43 -11.59 4.61
CA LEU A 29 16.44 -12.90 5.29
C LEU A 29 15.94 -14.02 4.37
N VAL A 30 15.00 -13.75 3.45
CA VAL A 30 14.54 -14.74 2.44
C VAL A 30 15.71 -15.12 1.54
N SER A 31 16.54 -14.16 1.14
CA SER A 31 17.74 -14.40 0.31
C SER A 31 18.74 -15.34 0.99
N SER A 32 18.74 -15.43 2.32
CA SER A 32 19.66 -16.30 3.08
C SER A 32 19.20 -17.76 3.18
N TYR A 33 17.91 -18.05 2.92
CA TYR A 33 17.30 -19.37 3.10
C TYR A 33 16.83 -20.03 1.81
N SER A 34 16.73 -19.29 0.70
CA SER A 34 16.49 -19.82 -0.63
C SER A 34 17.83 -20.10 -1.32
N LEU A 35 17.91 -21.15 -2.13
CA LEU A 35 19.10 -21.50 -2.93
C LEU A 35 19.66 -20.23 -3.61
N ALA A 36 20.74 -19.68 -3.03
CA ALA A 36 21.59 -18.61 -3.54
C ALA A 36 20.89 -17.61 -4.53
N GLU A 37 19.96 -16.82 -4.04
CA GLU A 37 19.66 -15.57 -4.74
C GLU A 37 20.93 -14.71 -4.73
N PRO A 38 21.30 -14.08 -5.87
CA PRO A 38 22.44 -13.18 -5.92
C PRO A 38 22.29 -12.06 -4.88
N ASP A 39 23.39 -11.67 -4.22
CA ASP A 39 23.38 -10.49 -3.35
C ASP A 39 22.89 -9.28 -4.18
N PRO A 40 21.84 -8.57 -3.77
CA PRO A 40 21.36 -7.39 -4.52
C PRO A 40 22.44 -6.33 -4.74
N PHE A 41 23.53 -6.38 -3.96
CA PHE A 41 24.69 -5.52 -4.13
C PHE A 41 25.79 -6.10 -5.03
N ASP A 42 25.60 -7.28 -5.64
CA ASP A 42 26.53 -7.75 -6.66
C ASP A 42 26.57 -6.75 -7.84
N PRO A 43 27.77 -6.31 -8.29
CA PRO A 43 27.88 -5.29 -9.31
C PRO A 43 27.19 -5.69 -10.62
N GLY A 44 26.37 -4.79 -11.16
CA GLY A 44 25.70 -5.00 -12.43
C GLY A 44 24.23 -4.62 -12.42
N PHE A 45 23.59 -4.93 -13.53
CA PHE A 45 22.16 -4.71 -13.74
C PHE A 45 21.40 -5.99 -13.38
N SER A 46 20.35 -5.84 -12.60
CA SER A 46 19.45 -6.94 -12.22
C SER A 46 18.04 -6.41 -12.05
N GLY A 47 17.09 -7.31 -11.92
CA GLY A 47 15.69 -6.91 -11.71
C GLY A 47 14.75 -8.09 -11.68
N THR A 48 13.51 -7.80 -11.32
CA THR A 48 12.39 -8.75 -11.35
C THR A 48 11.21 -8.12 -12.05
N ILE A 49 10.57 -8.87 -12.92
CA ILE A 49 9.32 -8.47 -13.59
C ILE A 49 8.29 -9.54 -13.31
N SER A 50 7.08 -9.14 -12.93
CA SER A 50 5.96 -10.04 -12.65
C SER A 50 4.72 -9.62 -13.43
N ILE A 51 4.07 -10.61 -14.03
CA ILE A 51 2.77 -10.47 -14.68
C ILE A 51 1.76 -11.24 -13.84
N ASN A 52 0.71 -10.56 -13.41
CA ASN A 52 -0.28 -11.11 -12.49
C ASN A 52 -1.68 -10.91 -13.05
N ILE A 53 -2.58 -11.80 -12.67
CA ILE A 53 -4.02 -11.64 -12.82
C ILE A 53 -4.64 -11.70 -11.42
N GLY A 54 -5.44 -10.68 -11.10
CA GLY A 54 -6.09 -10.56 -9.81
C GLY A 54 -7.59 -10.52 -9.93
N PHE A 55 -8.26 -11.01 -8.89
CA PHE A 55 -9.67 -10.87 -8.64
C PHE A 55 -9.84 -10.20 -7.28
N GLY A 56 -10.50 -9.05 -7.25
CA GLY A 56 -10.77 -8.27 -6.05
C GLY A 56 -12.26 -8.12 -5.81
N GLN A 57 -12.63 -8.02 -4.54
CA GLN A 57 -13.95 -7.63 -4.09
C GLN A 57 -13.78 -6.52 -3.06
N SER A 58 -14.53 -5.43 -3.18
CA SER A 58 -14.49 -4.32 -2.23
C SER A 58 -15.88 -3.78 -1.96
N GLN A 59 -16.09 -3.29 -0.74
CA GLN A 59 -17.26 -2.55 -0.33
C GLN A 59 -16.78 -1.31 0.43
N SER A 60 -16.99 -0.13 -0.14
CA SER A 60 -16.62 1.16 0.43
C SER A 60 -17.31 2.29 -0.31
N GLN A 61 -17.75 3.31 0.40
CA GLN A 61 -18.25 4.55 -0.23
C GLN A 61 -17.15 5.31 -0.98
N ASN A 62 -15.89 5.08 -0.62
CA ASN A 62 -14.75 5.71 -1.29
C ASN A 62 -14.39 5.05 -2.63
N ASN A 63 -14.93 3.85 -2.94
CA ASN A 63 -14.70 3.19 -4.21
C ASN A 63 -15.38 3.98 -5.34
N THR A 64 -14.60 4.48 -6.31
CA THR A 64 -15.02 5.36 -7.41
C THR A 64 -15.53 4.61 -8.65
N HIS A 65 -15.74 3.29 -8.58
CA HIS A 65 -16.31 2.51 -9.66
C HIS A 65 -17.69 3.05 -10.08
N GLU A 66 -18.01 2.97 -11.38
CA GLU A 66 -19.27 3.49 -11.95
C GLU A 66 -20.55 2.92 -11.29
N ASP A 67 -20.52 1.67 -10.85
CA ASP A 67 -21.64 1.07 -10.13
C ASP A 67 -21.89 1.71 -8.76
N ASN A 68 -20.87 2.37 -8.18
CA ASN A 68 -20.93 3.06 -6.90
C ASN A 68 -21.12 4.59 -7.05
N GLU A 69 -21.29 5.10 -8.27
CA GLU A 69 -21.40 6.54 -8.52
C GLU A 69 -22.64 7.19 -7.86
N ILE A 70 -23.65 6.40 -7.54
CA ILE A 70 -24.86 6.88 -6.85
C ILE A 70 -25.00 6.16 -5.53
N THR A 71 -24.97 6.92 -4.43
CA THR A 71 -25.39 6.43 -3.11
C THR A 71 -26.77 6.97 -2.74
N ALA A 72 -27.60 6.15 -2.07
CA ALA A 72 -28.96 6.54 -1.68
C ALA A 72 -28.96 7.46 -0.45
N ASP A 73 -28.05 7.23 0.47
CA ASP A 73 -27.95 7.92 1.76
C ASP A 73 -26.50 7.91 2.28
N LEU A 74 -26.29 8.46 3.46
CA LEU A 74 -24.99 8.55 4.13
C LEU A 74 -24.83 7.57 5.30
N THR A 75 -25.69 6.56 5.39
CA THR A 75 -25.69 5.57 6.48
C THR A 75 -25.34 4.16 6.01
N ASN A 76 -24.83 4.03 4.79
CA ASN A 76 -24.42 2.75 4.19
C ASN A 76 -22.96 2.76 3.77
N GLN A 77 -22.35 1.58 3.73
CA GLN A 77 -20.93 1.35 3.36
C GLN A 77 -20.67 1.38 1.85
N GLY A 78 -21.65 1.66 1.00
CA GLY A 78 -21.52 1.56 -0.45
C GLY A 78 -21.83 0.15 -0.98
N LYS A 79 -21.67 0.00 -2.30
CA LYS A 79 -21.97 -1.26 -2.98
C LYS A 79 -20.80 -2.24 -2.88
N LYS A 80 -21.13 -3.52 -2.76
CA LYS A 80 -20.15 -4.60 -2.88
C LYS A 80 -19.86 -4.83 -4.36
N LEU A 81 -18.60 -4.60 -4.75
CA LEU A 81 -18.13 -4.63 -6.12
C LEU A 81 -17.08 -5.73 -6.29
N SER A 82 -17.07 -6.36 -7.45
CA SER A 82 -16.07 -7.37 -7.79
C SER A 82 -15.42 -7.02 -9.12
N GLN A 83 -14.11 -7.10 -9.17
CA GLN A 83 -13.34 -6.76 -10.36
C GLN A 83 -12.22 -7.77 -10.57
N ALA A 84 -11.97 -8.11 -11.84
CA ALA A 84 -10.80 -8.88 -12.24
C ALA A 84 -9.92 -8.02 -13.16
N SER A 85 -8.61 -7.99 -12.90
CA SER A 85 -7.71 -7.24 -13.74
C SER A 85 -6.29 -7.81 -13.79
N PRO A 86 -5.61 -7.74 -14.93
CA PRO A 86 -4.18 -7.97 -15.01
C PRO A 86 -3.44 -6.76 -14.40
N PHE A 87 -2.31 -7.04 -13.74
CA PHE A 87 -1.41 -6.00 -13.26
C PHE A 87 0.04 -6.44 -13.34
N PHE A 88 0.94 -5.47 -13.40
CA PHE A 88 2.37 -5.69 -13.52
C PHE A 88 3.05 -5.19 -12.26
N LEU A 89 4.01 -5.99 -11.78
CA LEU A 89 4.93 -5.58 -10.72
C LEU A 89 6.34 -5.72 -11.26
N GLY A 90 7.23 -4.86 -10.81
CA GLY A 90 8.62 -4.96 -11.26
C GLY A 90 9.54 -4.02 -10.50
N ARG A 91 10.80 -4.45 -10.44
CA ARG A 91 11.91 -3.69 -9.90
C ARG A 91 13.11 -3.85 -10.81
N LEU A 92 13.68 -2.76 -11.20
CA LEU A 92 14.95 -2.67 -11.90
C LEU A 92 16.00 -2.08 -10.96
N GLN A 93 17.19 -2.58 -10.99
CA GLN A 93 18.25 -2.10 -10.14
C GLN A 93 19.63 -2.19 -10.80
N TYR A 94 20.51 -1.28 -10.41
CA TYR A 94 21.91 -1.30 -10.81
C TYR A 94 22.81 -1.12 -9.59
N SER A 95 23.68 -2.09 -9.37
CA SER A 95 24.62 -2.09 -8.26
C SER A 95 26.03 -1.68 -8.72
N PHE A 96 26.63 -0.80 -7.93
CA PHE A 96 28.05 -0.40 -8.02
C PHE A 96 28.91 -1.13 -6.96
N GLY A 97 28.41 -2.21 -6.36
CA GLY A 97 28.97 -2.89 -5.22
C GLY A 97 28.26 -2.46 -3.92
N ASP A 98 28.80 -1.55 -3.15
CA ASP A 98 28.15 -1.12 -1.90
C ASP A 98 27.00 -0.13 -2.09
N THR A 99 26.75 0.32 -3.32
CA THR A 99 25.67 1.26 -3.64
C THR A 99 24.76 0.68 -4.72
N LEU A 100 23.47 0.70 -4.47
CA LEU A 100 22.42 0.19 -5.34
C LEU A 100 21.45 1.32 -5.71
N LEU A 101 21.23 1.55 -7.00
CA LEU A 101 20.13 2.36 -7.52
C LEU A 101 18.96 1.45 -7.90
N PHE A 102 17.72 1.85 -7.63
CA PHE A 102 16.57 1.06 -7.97
C PHE A 102 15.38 1.90 -8.43
N LEU A 103 14.55 1.28 -9.27
CA LEU A 103 13.27 1.82 -9.77
C LEU A 103 12.23 0.70 -9.80
N GLY A 104 11.04 0.96 -9.28
CA GLY A 104 9.90 0.04 -9.34
C GLY A 104 9.28 -0.24 -7.99
N ASN A 105 8.50 -1.31 -7.92
CA ASN A 105 7.87 -1.74 -6.68
C ASN A 105 8.91 -2.40 -5.76
N SER A 106 8.84 -2.16 -4.48
CA SER A 106 9.59 -2.97 -3.52
C SER A 106 8.81 -4.25 -3.19
N GLU A 107 9.52 -5.34 -2.86
CA GLU A 107 8.87 -6.57 -2.37
C GLU A 107 8.05 -6.32 -1.11
N GLU A 108 8.47 -5.35 -0.34
CA GLU A 108 7.82 -4.83 0.84
C GLU A 108 6.44 -4.26 0.53
N GLN A 109 6.33 -3.40 -0.47
CA GLN A 109 5.05 -2.84 -0.92
C GLN A 109 4.13 -3.95 -1.45
N ILE A 110 4.70 -4.94 -2.13
CA ILE A 110 3.95 -6.10 -2.61
C ILE A 110 3.37 -6.90 -1.45
N ALA A 111 4.17 -7.13 -0.40
CA ALA A 111 3.71 -7.83 0.81
C ALA A 111 2.64 -7.04 1.61
N GLU A 112 2.50 -5.77 1.34
CA GLU A 112 1.50 -4.88 1.96
C GLU A 112 0.32 -4.53 1.05
N ALA A 113 0.24 -5.16 -0.13
CA ALA A 113 -0.77 -4.85 -1.16
C ALA A 113 -0.72 -3.39 -1.65
N GLN A 114 0.45 -2.76 -1.59
CA GLN A 114 0.68 -1.40 -2.09
C GLN A 114 1.47 -1.46 -3.40
N PHE A 115 1.01 -0.72 -4.40
CA PHE A 115 1.55 -0.78 -5.76
C PHE A 115 2.15 0.57 -6.20
N GLN A 116 2.81 1.28 -5.27
CA GLN A 116 3.48 2.53 -5.58
C GLN A 116 4.82 2.26 -6.27
N ALA A 117 5.21 3.13 -7.18
CA ALA A 117 6.54 3.11 -7.77
C ALA A 117 7.52 3.94 -6.94
N GLU A 118 8.73 3.42 -6.78
CA GLU A 118 9.82 4.07 -6.06
C GLU A 118 11.04 4.25 -6.97
N LEU A 119 11.74 5.37 -6.79
CA LEU A 119 13.10 5.59 -7.29
C LEU A 119 14.01 5.87 -6.11
N GLY A 120 15.01 5.06 -5.90
CA GLY A 120 15.83 5.20 -4.72
C GLY A 120 17.27 4.74 -4.85
N VAL A 121 17.98 4.96 -3.78
CA VAL A 121 19.37 4.53 -3.56
C VAL A 121 19.46 3.81 -2.23
N ALA A 122 20.16 2.68 -2.20
CA ALA A 122 20.57 2.01 -0.98
C ALA A 122 22.11 1.94 -0.93
N HIS A 123 22.69 2.14 0.24
CA HIS A 123 24.11 2.04 0.46
C HIS A 123 24.43 1.15 1.66
N ARG A 124 25.26 0.16 1.44
CA ARG A 124 25.71 -0.80 2.45
C ARG A 124 26.99 -0.29 3.13
N PHE A 125 26.87 0.03 4.42
CA PHE A 125 28.00 0.41 5.26
C PHE A 125 28.50 -0.83 6.01
N ASN A 126 29.62 -1.38 5.58
CA ASN A 126 30.12 -2.67 6.08
C ASN A 126 29.05 -3.77 5.88
N ASN A 127 29.21 -4.94 6.45
CA ASN A 127 28.23 -6.01 6.36
C ASN A 127 27.13 -5.93 7.47
N ALA A 128 26.97 -4.76 8.10
CA ALA A 128 26.14 -4.61 9.29
C ALA A 128 24.99 -3.62 9.13
N MET A 129 25.06 -2.69 8.17
CA MET A 129 24.07 -1.64 8.03
C MET A 129 23.85 -1.25 6.57
N ILE A 130 22.59 -1.08 6.20
CA ILE A 130 22.16 -0.53 4.90
C ILE A 130 21.33 0.73 5.18
N LEU A 131 21.64 1.82 4.47
CA LEU A 131 20.81 3.01 4.45
C LEU A 131 20.14 3.13 3.09
N THR A 132 18.84 3.37 3.10
CA THR A 132 18.02 3.57 1.91
C THR A 132 17.38 4.95 1.94
N ALA A 133 17.37 5.62 0.79
CA ALA A 133 16.59 6.81 0.54
C ALA A 133 15.84 6.63 -0.78
N ALA A 134 14.52 6.90 -0.81
CA ALA A 134 13.72 6.75 -2.01
C ALA A 134 12.66 7.84 -2.11
N LEU A 135 12.40 8.24 -3.35
CA LEU A 135 11.22 9.00 -3.75
C LEU A 135 10.13 7.99 -4.11
N PHE A 136 8.90 8.27 -3.70
CA PHE A 136 7.75 7.46 -4.07
C PHE A 136 6.57 8.34 -4.47
N GLY A 137 5.65 7.77 -5.24
CA GLY A 137 4.44 8.46 -5.64
C GLY A 137 3.47 7.53 -6.34
N ASN A 138 2.22 7.99 -6.47
CA ASN A 138 1.27 7.33 -7.33
C ASN A 138 1.59 7.60 -8.81
N VAL A 139 1.16 6.71 -9.66
CA VAL A 139 1.20 6.96 -11.11
C VAL A 139 0.09 7.97 -11.43
N PRO A 140 0.39 9.07 -12.13
CA PRO A 140 -0.61 10.08 -12.51
C PRO A 140 -1.83 9.41 -13.17
N SER A 141 -3.02 9.87 -12.83
CA SER A 141 -4.33 9.37 -13.33
C SER A 141 -4.70 7.95 -12.87
N MET A 142 -4.00 7.37 -11.89
CA MET A 142 -4.36 6.05 -11.33
C MET A 142 -5.10 6.13 -10.00
N GLU A 143 -5.07 7.27 -9.31
CA GLU A 143 -5.82 7.46 -8.08
C GLU A 143 -6.92 8.50 -8.27
N GLU A 144 -8.14 8.03 -8.24
CA GLU A 144 -9.33 8.88 -8.29
C GLU A 144 -10.07 8.83 -6.96
N VAL A 145 -10.62 9.97 -6.58
CA VAL A 145 -11.51 10.12 -5.44
C VAL A 145 -12.78 10.84 -5.87
N TRP A 146 -13.85 10.69 -5.11
CA TRP A 146 -15.06 11.50 -5.34
C TRP A 146 -14.79 12.98 -5.05
N ARG A 147 -15.19 13.88 -5.93
CA ARG A 147 -15.14 15.34 -5.68
C ARG A 147 -15.94 15.71 -4.44
N ASP A 148 -17.18 15.22 -4.36
CA ASP A 148 -18.02 15.29 -3.18
C ASP A 148 -18.57 13.89 -2.88
N PRO A 149 -17.96 13.16 -1.90
CA PRO A 149 -18.39 11.81 -1.55
C PRO A 149 -19.79 11.78 -0.92
N TYR A 150 -20.28 12.90 -0.41
CA TYR A 150 -21.56 12.99 0.31
C TYR A 150 -22.75 13.30 -0.59
N LEU A 151 -22.56 13.45 -1.91
CA LEU A 151 -23.66 13.66 -2.83
C LEU A 151 -24.54 12.40 -2.91
N THR A 152 -25.81 12.52 -2.50
CA THR A 152 -26.80 11.44 -2.51
C THR A 152 -27.81 11.57 -3.63
N GLY A 153 -28.32 10.43 -4.14
CA GLY A 153 -29.40 10.37 -5.14
C GLY A 153 -29.02 10.89 -6.54
N GLN A 154 -27.79 11.27 -6.75
CA GLN A 154 -27.23 11.76 -8.01
C GLN A 154 -25.85 11.14 -8.28
N LYS A 155 -25.39 11.22 -9.52
CA LYS A 155 -24.05 10.73 -9.88
C LYS A 155 -22.96 11.60 -9.27
N ARG A 156 -22.08 11.00 -8.49
CA ARG A 156 -20.85 11.60 -7.99
C ARG A 156 -19.84 11.71 -9.13
N GLN A 157 -19.05 12.76 -9.12
CA GLN A 157 -17.95 12.98 -10.07
C GLN A 157 -16.63 12.61 -9.39
N THR A 158 -15.72 12.02 -10.16
CA THR A 158 -14.36 11.75 -9.72
C THR A 158 -13.44 12.94 -9.96
N THR A 159 -12.33 12.97 -9.25
CA THR A 159 -11.20 13.88 -9.43
C THR A 159 -9.91 13.15 -9.12
N GLU A 160 -8.80 13.61 -9.66
CA GLU A 160 -7.49 13.04 -9.39
C GLU A 160 -7.01 13.38 -7.97
N GLN A 161 -6.39 12.40 -7.32
CA GLN A 161 -5.62 12.59 -6.11
C GLN A 161 -4.16 12.27 -6.40
N THR A 162 -3.27 13.21 -6.10
CA THR A 162 -1.83 13.03 -6.22
C THR A 162 -1.24 12.77 -4.85
N VAL A 163 -0.36 11.76 -4.76
CA VAL A 163 0.40 11.45 -3.55
C VAL A 163 1.86 11.32 -3.93
N GLY A 164 2.75 11.94 -3.17
CA GLY A 164 4.18 11.83 -3.37
C GLY A 164 4.97 12.07 -2.10
N GLY A 165 6.15 11.48 -2.00
CA GLY A 165 6.94 11.62 -0.80
C GLY A 165 8.36 11.08 -0.90
N VAL A 166 9.03 11.12 0.24
CA VAL A 166 10.38 10.60 0.43
C VAL A 166 10.38 9.66 1.62
N ARG A 167 11.06 8.53 1.49
CA ARG A 167 11.32 7.65 2.63
C ARG A 167 12.80 7.43 2.87
N PHE A 168 13.12 7.17 4.11
CA PHE A 168 14.42 6.73 4.59
C PHE A 168 14.26 5.44 5.37
N ALA A 169 15.20 4.51 5.19
CA ALA A 169 15.27 3.30 6.00
C ALA A 169 16.71 3.06 6.45
N MET A 170 16.85 2.51 7.63
CA MET A 170 18.12 2.04 8.18
C MET A 170 17.93 0.59 8.64
N ASP A 171 18.58 -0.32 7.93
CA ASP A 171 18.53 -1.74 8.18
C ASP A 171 19.84 -2.18 8.84
N ILE A 172 19.74 -2.65 10.08
CA ILE A 172 20.84 -3.25 10.85
C ILE A 172 20.69 -4.77 10.72
N THR A 173 21.71 -5.44 10.21
CA THR A 173 21.62 -6.87 9.86
C THR A 173 22.15 -7.80 10.94
N SER A 174 22.96 -7.31 11.89
CA SER A 174 23.60 -8.11 12.92
C SER A 174 23.80 -7.32 14.22
N PRO A 175 23.64 -7.93 15.41
CA PRO A 175 23.35 -9.35 15.69
C PRO A 175 21.89 -9.73 15.53
N LEU A 176 20.97 -8.81 15.61
CA LEU A 176 19.54 -8.98 15.40
C LEU A 176 19.09 -8.03 14.30
N PRO A 177 18.45 -8.53 13.23
CA PRO A 177 17.94 -7.65 12.19
C PRO A 177 16.89 -6.69 12.71
N ILE A 178 17.17 -5.39 12.57
CA ILE A 178 16.29 -4.28 12.97
C ILE A 178 16.19 -3.30 11.80
N SER A 179 14.99 -2.91 11.44
CA SER A 179 14.73 -1.87 10.45
C SER A 179 14.04 -0.68 11.11
N LEU A 180 14.63 0.50 10.94
CA LEU A 180 14.03 1.78 11.34
C LEU A 180 13.68 2.56 10.09
N LYS A 181 12.48 3.15 10.07
CA LYS A 181 11.92 3.76 8.88
C LYS A 181 11.28 5.10 9.19
N TYR A 182 11.45 6.03 8.29
CA TYR A 182 10.83 7.34 8.34
C TYR A 182 10.39 7.74 6.95
N ALA A 183 9.19 8.29 6.82
CA ALA A 183 8.70 8.85 5.57
C ALA A 183 7.97 10.16 5.80
N VAL A 184 8.04 11.01 4.80
CA VAL A 184 7.21 12.21 4.64
C VAL A 184 6.55 12.16 3.29
N ALA A 185 5.28 12.55 3.21
CA ALA A 185 4.52 12.60 1.98
C ALA A 185 3.54 13.77 2.02
N SER A 186 3.08 14.19 0.85
CA SER A 186 1.93 15.07 0.70
C SER A 186 0.91 14.46 -0.24
N SER A 187 -0.36 14.79 -0.05
CA SER A 187 -1.43 14.45 -0.97
C SER A 187 -2.27 15.68 -1.31
N GLU A 188 -2.65 15.78 -2.57
CA GLU A 188 -3.50 16.86 -3.08
C GLU A 188 -4.68 16.26 -3.85
N VAL A 189 -5.82 16.92 -3.80
CA VAL A 189 -7.03 16.59 -4.55
C VAL A 189 -7.31 17.74 -5.50
N GLU A 190 -7.31 17.47 -6.80
CA GLU A 190 -7.39 18.51 -7.83
C GLU A 190 -8.66 19.36 -7.69
N TYR A 191 -9.82 18.73 -7.56
CA TYR A 191 -11.11 19.40 -7.34
C TYR A 191 -11.76 18.86 -6.07
N ASP A 192 -11.54 19.55 -4.95
CA ASP A 192 -12.06 19.14 -3.64
C ASP A 192 -13.35 19.89 -3.28
N ASP A 193 -14.48 19.36 -3.76
CA ASP A 193 -15.83 19.88 -3.50
C ASP A 193 -16.52 19.22 -2.30
N ILE A 194 -15.74 18.57 -1.44
CA ILE A 194 -16.25 17.80 -0.30
C ILE A 194 -17.24 18.59 0.55
N GLY A 195 -18.42 18.03 0.81
CA GLY A 195 -19.50 18.62 1.61
C GLY A 195 -20.28 19.73 0.89
N LEU A 196 -20.04 20.00 -0.39
CA LEU A 196 -20.78 21.01 -1.14
C LEU A 196 -22.27 20.66 -1.22
N SER A 197 -22.61 19.39 -1.41
CA SER A 197 -23.98 18.90 -1.50
C SER A 197 -24.77 18.96 -0.19
N GLN A 198 -24.07 19.13 0.95
CA GLN A 198 -24.69 19.07 2.28
C GLN A 198 -25.16 20.43 2.81
N GLY A 199 -25.02 21.50 2.03
CA GLY A 199 -25.44 22.84 2.44
C GLY A 199 -24.67 23.40 3.65
N LEU A 200 -23.47 22.89 3.90
CA LEU A 200 -22.62 23.37 4.99
C LEU A 200 -22.14 24.79 4.76
N THR A 201 -21.88 25.52 5.86
CA THR A 201 -21.20 26.82 5.76
C THR A 201 -19.78 26.67 5.22
N THR A 202 -19.18 27.75 4.76
CA THR A 202 -17.80 27.74 4.26
C THR A 202 -16.82 27.25 5.32
N GLU A 203 -17.03 27.66 6.57
CA GLU A 203 -16.20 27.27 7.74
C GLU A 203 -16.35 25.78 8.04
N ALA A 204 -17.56 25.22 8.02
CA ALA A 204 -17.78 23.79 8.21
C ALA A 204 -17.17 22.96 7.07
N ARG A 205 -17.29 23.43 5.81
CA ARG A 205 -16.65 22.77 4.68
C ARG A 205 -15.13 22.83 4.73
N SER A 206 -14.53 23.90 5.24
CA SER A 206 -13.07 23.97 5.35
C SER A 206 -12.50 22.90 6.26
N GLN A 207 -13.25 22.45 7.28
CA GLN A 207 -12.83 21.34 8.15
C GLN A 207 -12.77 19.98 7.46
N LEU A 208 -13.34 19.85 6.25
CA LEU A 208 -13.37 18.61 5.48
C LEU A 208 -12.28 18.53 4.42
N LYS A 209 -11.50 19.58 4.20
CA LYS A 209 -10.46 19.63 3.17
C LYS A 209 -9.46 18.48 3.32
N ARG A 210 -9.12 17.84 2.16
CA ARG A 210 -8.40 16.56 2.13
C ARG A 210 -6.92 16.68 1.78
N ALA A 211 -6.46 17.82 1.23
CA ALA A 211 -5.03 18.03 1.01
C ALA A 211 -4.31 17.86 2.36
N SER A 212 -3.22 17.09 2.37
CA SER A 212 -2.63 16.63 3.64
C SER A 212 -1.13 16.42 3.52
N ASP A 213 -0.43 16.70 4.61
CA ASP A 213 0.95 16.27 4.85
C ASP A 213 0.99 15.07 5.80
N TYR A 214 1.91 14.16 5.55
CA TYR A 214 2.07 12.93 6.32
C TYR A 214 3.49 12.81 6.85
N GLN A 215 3.59 12.31 8.08
CA GLN A 215 4.82 11.81 8.66
C GLN A 215 4.59 10.41 9.19
N ARG A 216 5.51 9.50 8.86
CA ARG A 216 5.40 8.12 9.33
C ARG A 216 6.73 7.65 9.92
N PHE A 217 6.65 7.05 11.09
CA PHE A 217 7.73 6.40 11.79
C PHE A 217 7.44 4.90 11.88
N GLY A 218 8.45 4.08 11.67
CA GLY A 218 8.33 2.63 11.74
C GLY A 218 9.53 1.97 12.39
N ALA A 219 9.29 0.88 13.08
CA ALA A 219 10.32 -0.01 13.59
C ALA A 219 9.89 -1.46 13.43
N GLU A 220 10.80 -2.29 12.95
CA GLU A 220 10.61 -3.73 12.76
C GLU A 220 11.81 -4.48 13.33
N ILE A 221 11.55 -5.64 13.90
CA ILE A 221 12.60 -6.56 14.39
C ILE A 221 12.32 -7.92 13.81
N SER A 222 13.32 -8.57 13.20
CA SER A 222 13.17 -9.91 12.66
C SER A 222 13.85 -10.94 13.55
N PHE A 223 13.11 -11.97 13.91
CA PHE A 223 13.56 -13.10 14.73
C PHE A 223 13.66 -14.37 13.87
N PRO A 224 14.85 -14.77 13.40
CA PRO A 224 15.03 -16.05 12.73
C PRO A 224 14.95 -17.18 13.78
N LEU A 225 13.77 -17.78 13.93
CA LEU A 225 13.50 -18.82 14.93
C LEU A 225 14.02 -20.18 14.48
N SER A 226 14.17 -20.42 13.18
CA SER A 226 14.83 -21.57 12.59
C SER A 226 15.36 -21.23 11.19
N GLN A 227 16.00 -22.19 10.52
CA GLN A 227 16.43 -22.04 9.11
C GLN A 227 15.26 -21.87 8.13
N SER A 228 14.04 -22.18 8.53
CA SER A 228 12.86 -22.15 7.66
C SER A 228 11.77 -21.21 8.17
N PHE A 229 11.97 -20.53 9.31
CA PHE A 229 10.93 -19.74 9.94
C PHE A 229 11.48 -18.44 10.53
N VAL A 230 10.92 -17.33 10.07
CA VAL A 230 11.20 -15.98 10.59
C VAL A 230 9.91 -15.33 11.07
N LEU A 231 9.99 -14.68 12.23
CA LEU A 231 8.91 -13.88 12.81
C LEU A 231 9.35 -12.42 12.87
N SER A 232 8.54 -11.51 12.34
CA SER A 232 8.86 -10.08 12.29
C SER A 232 7.70 -9.23 12.81
N PRO A 233 7.70 -8.88 14.11
CA PRO A 233 6.85 -7.84 14.63
C PRO A 233 7.31 -6.46 14.15
N ALA A 234 6.33 -5.58 13.87
CA ALA A 234 6.57 -4.20 13.48
C ALA A 234 5.53 -3.26 14.08
N PHE A 235 5.94 -2.01 14.27
CA PHE A 235 5.12 -0.93 14.77
C PHE A 235 5.28 0.31 13.89
N TYR A 236 4.15 0.99 13.60
CA TYR A 236 4.11 2.22 12.84
C TYR A 236 3.26 3.26 13.54
N TYR A 237 3.72 4.50 13.46
CA TYR A 237 2.98 5.67 13.85
C TYR A 237 2.95 6.66 12.71
N THR A 238 1.75 7.00 12.25
CA THR A 238 1.54 7.94 11.14
C THR A 238 0.75 9.12 11.65
N LEU A 239 1.25 10.31 11.36
CA LEU A 239 0.55 11.59 11.53
C LEU A 239 0.07 12.04 10.17
N ARG A 240 -1.18 12.44 10.09
CA ARG A 240 -1.77 13.13 8.95
C ARG A 240 -2.23 14.50 9.42
N ASP A 241 -1.65 15.53 8.83
CA ASP A 241 -2.02 16.92 8.99
C ASP A 241 -2.73 17.37 7.70
N ALA A 242 -4.05 17.49 7.74
CA ALA A 242 -4.87 17.88 6.62
C ALA A 242 -5.25 19.34 6.71
N ASP A 243 -5.53 20.00 5.56
CA ASP A 243 -6.06 21.36 5.53
C ASP A 243 -7.38 21.51 6.33
N GLY A 244 -8.08 20.40 6.53
CA GLY A 244 -9.28 20.34 7.35
C GLY A 244 -9.11 19.45 8.56
N ASP A 245 -9.29 20.00 9.76
CA ASP A 245 -9.08 19.32 11.06
C ASP A 245 -9.87 17.99 11.18
N ALA A 246 -11.06 17.90 10.56
CA ALA A 246 -11.86 16.67 10.54
C ALA A 246 -11.28 15.57 9.62
N LYS A 247 -10.17 15.84 8.95
CA LYS A 247 -9.38 14.88 8.14
C LYS A 247 -7.99 14.66 8.69
N SER A 248 -7.55 15.45 9.66
CA SER A 248 -6.31 15.24 10.39
C SER A 248 -6.47 14.08 11.38
N ASN A 249 -5.48 13.21 11.48
CA ASN A 249 -5.53 12.07 12.37
C ASN A 249 -4.16 11.53 12.76
N GLN A 250 -4.16 10.70 13.78
CA GLN A 250 -3.04 9.88 14.23
C GLN A 250 -3.42 8.41 14.02
N LEU A 251 -2.56 7.65 13.33
CA LEU A 251 -2.76 6.24 13.06
C LEU A 251 -1.65 5.42 13.72
N LEU A 252 -2.02 4.51 14.60
CA LEU A 252 -1.14 3.52 15.19
C LEU A 252 -1.37 2.17 14.50
N THR A 253 -0.30 1.51 14.06
CA THR A 253 -0.37 0.20 13.41
C THR A 253 0.58 -0.77 14.09
N ALA A 254 0.06 -1.92 14.46
CA ALA A 254 0.82 -3.10 14.87
C ALA A 254 0.75 -4.16 13.77
N GLN A 255 1.90 -4.73 13.43
CA GLN A 255 2.01 -5.74 12.37
C GLN A 255 2.81 -6.94 12.87
N MET A 256 2.46 -8.12 12.38
CA MET A 256 3.18 -9.36 12.64
C MET A 256 3.30 -10.12 11.34
N SER A 257 4.54 -10.32 10.86
CA SER A 257 4.81 -11.08 9.64
C SER A 257 5.48 -12.42 9.98
N PHE A 258 5.07 -13.44 9.25
CA PHE A 258 5.54 -14.80 9.36
C PHE A 258 6.10 -15.26 8.01
N LEU A 259 7.37 -15.59 7.95
CA LEU A 259 7.97 -16.22 6.77
C LEU A 259 8.23 -17.70 7.06
N VAL A 260 7.73 -18.56 6.20
CA VAL A 260 8.08 -19.99 6.18
C VAL A 260 8.66 -20.32 4.80
N ALA A 261 9.88 -20.88 4.77
CA ALA A 261 10.54 -21.28 3.53
C ALA A 261 11.06 -22.72 3.62
N GLN A 262 10.73 -23.55 2.63
CA GLN A 262 11.17 -24.94 2.55
C GLN A 262 11.39 -25.35 1.09
N GLY A 263 12.64 -25.63 0.72
CA GLY A 263 13.00 -25.99 -0.64
C GLY A 263 12.65 -24.87 -1.61
N ARG A 264 11.77 -25.15 -2.57
CA ARG A 264 11.28 -24.20 -3.58
C ARG A 264 10.03 -23.45 -3.14
N HIS A 265 9.51 -23.67 -1.95
CA HIS A 265 8.27 -23.10 -1.45
C HIS A 265 8.57 -22.04 -0.40
N SER A 266 7.93 -20.91 -0.50
CA SER A 266 7.90 -19.92 0.56
C SER A 266 6.49 -19.35 0.75
N VAL A 267 6.17 -19.02 1.99
CA VAL A 267 4.93 -18.33 2.37
C VAL A 267 5.30 -17.19 3.28
N ILE A 268 4.85 -16.00 2.93
CA ILE A 268 4.86 -14.83 3.82
C ILE A 268 3.41 -14.54 4.18
N THR A 269 3.11 -14.43 5.47
CA THR A 269 1.78 -14.02 5.95
C THR A 269 1.94 -12.87 6.91
N THR A 270 1.22 -11.78 6.66
CA THR A 270 1.23 -10.56 7.45
C THR A 270 -0.15 -10.33 8.06
N LEU A 271 -0.20 -10.22 9.38
CA LEU A 271 -1.34 -9.73 10.13
C LEU A 271 -1.11 -8.28 10.50
N ARG A 272 -2.13 -7.45 10.35
CA ARG A 272 -2.08 -6.03 10.67
C ARG A 272 -3.31 -5.62 11.47
N ASN A 273 -3.10 -4.83 12.48
CA ASN A 273 -4.16 -4.15 13.21
C ASN A 273 -3.81 -2.67 13.31
N SER A 274 -4.77 -1.79 13.02
CA SER A 274 -4.54 -0.36 13.07
C SER A 274 -5.70 0.34 13.77
N SER A 275 -5.39 1.44 14.45
CA SER A 275 -6.35 2.31 15.11
C SER A 275 -6.06 3.77 14.74
N ALA A 276 -7.05 4.46 14.22
CA ALA A 276 -6.96 5.88 13.85
C ALA A 276 -7.83 6.73 14.75
N SER A 277 -7.28 7.86 15.21
CA SER A 277 -7.98 8.87 15.98
C SER A 277 -7.92 10.20 15.26
N PHE A 278 -9.09 10.76 14.92
CA PHE A 278 -9.22 12.03 14.21
C PHE A 278 -9.28 13.21 15.17
N ASP A 279 -8.76 14.36 14.73
CA ASP A 279 -8.61 15.52 15.60
C ASP A 279 -9.95 16.22 15.86
N ALA A 280 -10.85 16.30 14.87
CA ALA A 280 -12.14 16.98 14.99
C ALA A 280 -13.32 16.16 14.45
N ASP A 281 -14.52 16.56 14.83
CA ASP A 281 -15.76 16.00 14.35
C ASP A 281 -15.97 16.31 12.85
N ASN A 282 -16.41 15.33 12.09
CA ASN A 282 -16.86 15.55 10.72
C ASN A 282 -18.20 16.32 10.76
N PRO A 283 -18.28 17.54 10.21
CA PRO A 283 -19.46 18.38 10.32
C PRO A 283 -20.70 17.81 9.60
N VAL A 284 -20.54 16.83 8.70
CA VAL A 284 -21.68 16.13 8.07
C VAL A 284 -22.35 15.18 9.04
N PHE A 285 -21.58 14.52 9.89
CA PHE A 285 -22.04 13.46 10.80
C PHE A 285 -22.06 13.89 12.28
N SER A 286 -21.47 15.05 12.61
CA SER A 286 -21.28 15.56 13.98
C SER A 286 -20.60 14.52 14.88
N ARG A 287 -19.61 13.83 14.34
CA ARG A 287 -18.88 12.73 14.99
C ARG A 287 -17.49 12.62 14.39
N LYS A 288 -16.50 12.16 15.15
CA LYS A 288 -15.17 11.83 14.66
C LYS A 288 -15.23 10.60 13.73
N GLN A 289 -14.33 10.55 12.77
CA GLN A 289 -14.18 9.41 11.85
C GLN A 289 -13.19 8.38 12.43
N ASP A 290 -13.11 8.23 13.74
CA ASP A 290 -12.22 7.25 14.36
C ASP A 290 -12.54 5.85 13.81
N TYR A 291 -11.51 5.01 13.62
CA TYR A 291 -11.72 3.66 13.11
C TYR A 291 -10.68 2.68 13.65
N GLU A 292 -11.04 1.42 13.66
CA GLU A 292 -10.15 0.29 13.80
C GLU A 292 -10.13 -0.52 12.51
N SER A 293 -8.97 -1.09 12.16
CA SER A 293 -8.88 -1.95 10.99
C SER A 293 -8.06 -3.19 11.28
N PHE A 294 -8.47 -4.30 10.65
CA PHE A 294 -7.76 -5.56 10.65
C PHE A 294 -7.43 -5.95 9.21
N GLY A 295 -6.21 -6.41 8.98
CA GLY A 295 -5.73 -6.90 7.70
C GLY A 295 -5.00 -8.23 7.82
N LEU A 296 -5.24 -9.10 6.86
CA LEU A 296 -4.50 -10.34 6.63
C LEU A 296 -4.05 -10.36 5.18
N PHE A 297 -2.76 -10.53 4.95
CA PHE A 297 -2.18 -10.66 3.62
C PHE A 297 -1.23 -11.86 3.58
N SER A 298 -1.26 -12.63 2.49
CA SER A 298 -0.38 -13.78 2.32
C SER A 298 0.12 -13.88 0.88
N VAL A 299 1.42 -14.17 0.74
CA VAL A 299 2.07 -14.47 -0.55
C VAL A 299 2.66 -15.87 -0.45
N TYR A 300 2.22 -16.76 -1.31
CA TYR A 300 2.88 -18.04 -1.57
C TYR A 300 3.71 -17.91 -2.83
N SER A 301 4.95 -18.39 -2.77
CA SER A 301 5.88 -18.39 -3.91
C SER A 301 6.47 -19.78 -4.13
N TYR A 302 6.59 -20.15 -5.41
CA TYR A 302 7.23 -21.38 -5.85
C TYR A 302 8.30 -21.07 -6.87
N THR A 303 9.58 -21.25 -6.52
CA THR A 303 10.75 -20.93 -7.35
C THR A 303 11.07 -22.02 -8.36
N ASP A 304 11.76 -21.65 -9.45
CA ASP A 304 12.13 -22.51 -10.58
C ASP A 304 10.90 -23.24 -11.19
N LEU A 305 9.87 -22.46 -11.49
CA LEU A 305 8.63 -22.96 -12.07
C LEU A 305 8.93 -23.78 -13.34
N TRP A 306 8.42 -25.02 -13.40
CA TRP A 306 8.68 -26.00 -14.46
C TRP A 306 10.17 -26.32 -14.71
N GLY A 307 11.05 -26.00 -13.76
CA GLY A 307 12.50 -26.17 -13.90
C GLY A 307 13.19 -25.02 -14.64
N TRP A 308 12.46 -23.95 -15.00
CA TRP A 308 13.05 -22.76 -15.54
C TRP A 308 13.69 -21.94 -14.40
N ARG A 309 14.98 -21.73 -14.54
CA ARG A 309 15.73 -20.93 -13.55
C ARG A 309 15.21 -19.48 -13.54
N ASN A 310 15.27 -18.86 -12.37
CA ASN A 310 14.90 -17.46 -12.17
C ASN A 310 13.40 -17.17 -12.41
N THR A 311 12.57 -18.19 -12.51
CA THR A 311 11.11 -18.01 -12.60
C THR A 311 10.44 -18.37 -11.29
N GLN A 312 9.38 -17.69 -10.97
CA GLN A 312 8.62 -17.92 -9.74
C GLN A 312 7.12 -17.78 -10.02
N LEU A 313 6.35 -18.76 -9.54
CA LEU A 313 4.91 -18.64 -9.43
C LEU A 313 4.59 -17.92 -8.13
N ASN A 314 3.74 -16.90 -8.18
CA ASN A 314 3.24 -16.22 -7.00
C ASN A 314 1.72 -16.36 -6.92
N ILE A 315 1.22 -16.64 -5.72
CA ILE A 315 -0.21 -16.57 -5.38
C ILE A 315 -0.32 -15.63 -4.20
N MET A 316 -1.09 -14.56 -4.35
CA MET A 316 -1.31 -13.55 -3.32
C MET A 316 -2.77 -13.56 -2.91
N ALA A 317 -3.04 -13.50 -1.64
CA ALA A 317 -4.38 -13.35 -1.09
C ALA A 317 -4.38 -12.31 0.03
N GLY A 318 -5.40 -11.49 0.08
CA GLY A 318 -5.54 -10.46 1.09
C GLY A 318 -6.98 -10.25 1.50
N TYR A 319 -7.17 -9.87 2.74
CA TYR A 319 -8.43 -9.41 3.33
C TYR A 319 -8.13 -8.23 4.25
N GLN A 320 -8.95 -7.22 4.18
CA GLN A 320 -8.92 -6.08 5.09
C GLN A 320 -10.34 -5.63 5.38
N GLU A 321 -10.61 -5.29 6.64
CA GLU A 321 -11.82 -4.60 7.06
C GLU A 321 -11.45 -3.39 7.89
N SER A 322 -12.30 -2.38 7.84
CA SER A 322 -12.20 -1.17 8.66
C SER A 322 -13.59 -0.81 9.18
N ASP A 323 -13.68 -0.69 10.49
CA ASP A 323 -14.88 -0.35 11.25
C ASP A 323 -14.70 1.07 11.81
N SER A 324 -15.51 2.01 11.35
CA SER A 324 -15.44 3.41 11.72
C SER A 324 -16.59 3.78 12.62
N ASP A 325 -16.36 4.76 13.50
CA ASP A 325 -17.44 5.40 14.24
C ASP A 325 -18.56 5.99 13.35
N ILE A 326 -18.33 6.12 12.07
CA ILE A 326 -19.27 6.60 11.05
C ILE A 326 -19.41 5.53 9.98
N ASP A 327 -20.53 4.78 9.95
CA ASP A 327 -20.81 3.65 9.04
C ASP A 327 -20.53 3.95 7.55
N PHE A 328 -20.63 5.23 7.14
CA PHE A 328 -20.28 5.68 5.79
C PHE A 328 -18.83 5.38 5.41
N TYR A 329 -17.93 5.27 6.37
CA TYR A 329 -16.50 5.02 6.17
C TYR A 329 -16.07 3.58 6.43
N ASP A 330 -17.00 2.72 6.85
CA ASP A 330 -16.71 1.30 6.94
C ASP A 330 -16.29 0.76 5.58
N SER A 331 -15.35 -0.17 5.59
CA SER A 331 -14.90 -0.79 4.35
C SER A 331 -14.50 -2.24 4.56
N GLU A 332 -14.70 -3.04 3.51
CA GLU A 332 -14.28 -4.44 3.43
C GLU A 332 -13.62 -4.65 2.06
N GLU A 333 -12.44 -5.25 2.05
CA GLU A 333 -11.71 -5.58 0.84
C GLU A 333 -11.13 -6.99 0.91
N ALA A 334 -11.26 -7.73 -0.18
CA ALA A 334 -10.64 -9.04 -0.34
C ALA A 334 -10.07 -9.17 -1.75
N PHE A 335 -8.92 -9.80 -1.89
CA PHE A 335 -8.38 -10.11 -3.20
C PHE A 335 -7.63 -11.43 -3.24
N LEU A 336 -7.56 -12.00 -4.43
CA LEU A 336 -6.77 -13.16 -4.78
C LEU A 336 -6.08 -12.90 -6.11
N SER A 337 -4.80 -13.18 -6.21
CA SER A 337 -4.10 -13.09 -7.49
C SER A 337 -3.13 -14.23 -7.70
N THR A 338 -2.81 -14.48 -8.96
CA THR A 338 -1.74 -15.38 -9.36
C THR A 338 -0.91 -14.74 -10.46
N GLY A 339 0.38 -15.01 -10.46
CA GLY A 339 1.28 -14.45 -11.44
C GLY A 339 2.59 -15.20 -11.55
N ILE A 340 3.35 -14.85 -12.57
CA ILE A 340 4.69 -15.39 -12.81
C ILE A 340 5.67 -14.22 -12.80
N SER A 341 6.75 -14.38 -12.03
CA SER A 341 7.88 -13.46 -12.01
C SER A 341 9.07 -14.08 -12.72
N TYR A 342 9.90 -13.23 -13.29
CA TYR A 342 11.20 -13.57 -13.85
C TYR A 342 12.25 -12.59 -13.31
N SER A 343 13.31 -13.14 -12.71
CA SER A 343 14.46 -12.37 -12.22
C SER A 343 15.66 -12.52 -13.17
N PHE A 344 16.45 -11.47 -13.36
CA PHE A 344 17.60 -11.44 -14.28
C PHE A 344 18.75 -10.60 -13.76
#